data_602ba81e162e5440599871ae34443d1e
#
_entry.id   602ba81e162e5440599871ae34443d1e
#
_cell.length_a   1.000
_cell.length_b   1.000
_cell.length_c   1.000
_cell.angle_alpha   90.00
_cell.angle_beta   90.00
_cell.angle_gamma   90.00
#
_symmetry.space_group_name_H-M   'P 1'
#
loop_
_entity.id
_entity.type
_entity.pdbx_description
1 polymer ?
#
loop_
_entity_poly.entity_id
_entity_poly.type
_entity_poly.pdbx_seq_one_letter_code
_entity_poly.pdbx_strand_id
1 'polypeptide(L)'
;MTALYSINLHIMGRSNIPLLNQKTLFSWLSSLNPGIHPEVWTAIALLVLMAAFWLLMSLFFKTDLGIAMRITGNNPTMASANGINVGRMTIFGVALANGFVGVSGALVAQYQGFADIGMGIGTVVIGLAAVIIGESVLKTNSMFARVLSVIIGSIIFRLMIAVALYVGMNPIDLKLLTAAFVFLTLVVSKSVGGGKGQSKAMRQVAGFFTNKKLW
;
A
#
# COMPACT_ATOMS: atom_id res chain seq x y z
N MET A 1 14.54 5.30 -8.18
CA MET A 1 14.10 6.28 -7.17
C MET A 1 14.80 7.63 -7.33
N THR A 2 16.12 7.69 -7.52
CA THR A 2 16.90 8.94 -7.66
C THR A 2 16.45 9.84 -8.82
N ALA A 3 16.16 9.28 -10.01
CA ALA A 3 15.69 10.06 -11.16
C ALA A 3 14.32 10.73 -10.88
N LEU A 4 13.38 10.01 -10.28
CA LEU A 4 12.06 10.55 -9.90
C LEU A 4 12.18 11.65 -8.83
N TYR A 5 13.13 11.52 -7.90
CA TYR A 5 13.42 12.55 -6.92
C TYR A 5 13.84 13.86 -7.60
N SER A 6 14.78 13.79 -8.56
CA SER A 6 15.24 14.97 -9.30
C SER A 6 14.14 15.60 -10.15
N ILE A 7 13.31 14.79 -10.81
CA ILE A 7 12.17 15.26 -11.61
C ILE A 7 11.16 15.96 -10.69
N ASN A 8 10.82 15.35 -9.56
CA ASN A 8 9.91 15.95 -8.58
C ASN A 8 10.44 17.27 -8.05
N LEU A 9 11.73 17.33 -7.69
CA LEU A 9 12.36 18.57 -7.21
C LEU A 9 12.32 19.68 -8.27
N HIS A 10 12.49 19.32 -9.55
CA HIS A 10 12.42 20.27 -10.64
C HIS A 10 11.00 20.82 -10.88
N ILE A 11 9.98 19.96 -10.74
CA ILE A 11 8.58 20.35 -10.87
C ILE A 11 8.12 21.18 -9.66
N MET A 12 8.49 20.77 -8.45
CA MET A 12 8.10 21.43 -7.21
C MET A 12 8.89 22.72 -6.94
N GLY A 13 10.09 22.88 -7.49
CA GLY A 13 11.00 24.00 -7.26
C GLY A 13 11.60 24.07 -5.85
N ARG A 14 11.04 23.33 -4.88
CA ARG A 14 11.49 23.23 -3.48
C ARG A 14 11.13 21.86 -2.91
N SER A 15 11.82 21.42 -1.88
CA SER A 15 11.61 20.09 -1.26
C SER A 15 10.27 19.97 -0.52
N ASN A 16 9.72 21.07 -0.05
CA ASN A 16 8.45 21.13 0.69
C ASN A 16 7.59 22.28 0.16
N ILE A 17 6.33 21.97 -0.20
CA ILE A 17 5.34 22.96 -0.66
C ILE A 17 4.19 22.99 0.34
N PRO A 18 3.94 24.13 1.04
CA PRO A 18 2.77 24.27 1.90
C PRO A 18 1.50 24.40 1.04
N LEU A 19 0.43 23.71 1.45
CA LEU A 19 -0.89 23.71 0.82
C LEU A 19 -1.94 24.47 1.65
N LEU A 20 -1.52 25.12 2.75
CA LEU A 20 -2.41 25.77 3.71
C LEU A 20 -3.34 26.84 3.11
N ASN A 21 -2.90 27.53 2.04
CA ASN A 21 -3.68 28.57 1.37
C ASN A 21 -4.40 28.08 0.10
N GLN A 22 -4.36 26.76 -0.18
CA GLN A 22 -5.00 26.19 -1.35
C GLN A 22 -6.32 25.52 -0.96
N LYS A 23 -7.30 25.59 -1.87
CA LYS A 23 -8.56 24.85 -1.71
C LYS A 23 -8.27 23.35 -1.86
N THR A 24 -8.24 22.64 -0.75
CA THR A 24 -8.12 21.17 -0.75
C THR A 24 -9.50 20.53 -0.87
N LEU A 25 -9.56 19.26 -1.22
CA LEU A 25 -10.79 18.49 -1.26
C LEU A 25 -11.48 18.48 0.12
N PHE A 26 -10.69 18.43 1.19
CA PHE A 26 -11.21 18.44 2.57
C PHE A 26 -11.75 19.80 2.96
N SER A 27 -11.09 20.90 2.58
CA SER A 27 -11.60 22.27 2.85
C SER A 27 -12.87 22.57 2.05
N TRP A 28 -12.97 22.07 0.82
CA TRP A 28 -14.18 22.20 0.03
C TRP A 28 -15.35 21.41 0.65
N LEU A 29 -15.10 20.20 1.12
CA LEU A 29 -16.11 19.35 1.75
C LEU A 29 -16.61 20.00 3.07
N SER A 30 -15.72 20.56 3.89
CA SER A 30 -16.08 21.23 5.13
C SER A 30 -16.90 22.51 4.91
N SER A 31 -16.76 23.15 3.75
CA SER A 31 -17.54 24.34 3.40
C SER A 31 -19.01 24.04 3.05
N LEU A 32 -19.36 22.78 2.77
CA LEU A 32 -20.72 22.39 2.42
C LEU A 32 -21.68 22.41 3.63
N ASN A 33 -21.14 22.26 4.84
CA ASN A 33 -21.98 22.29 6.05
C ASN A 33 -21.18 22.80 7.26
N PRO A 34 -21.21 24.11 7.55
CA PRO A 34 -20.41 24.75 8.61
C PRO A 34 -20.82 24.36 10.05
N GLY A 35 -21.92 23.63 10.21
CA GLY A 35 -22.41 23.18 11.53
C GLY A 35 -21.67 21.98 12.14
N ILE A 36 -20.78 21.34 11.42
CA ILE A 36 -20.04 20.16 11.87
C ILE A 36 -18.55 20.46 11.90
N HIS A 37 -17.84 19.98 12.93
CA HIS A 37 -16.40 20.17 13.05
C HIS A 37 -15.66 19.69 11.77
N PRO A 38 -14.69 20.45 11.23
CA PRO A 38 -13.95 20.09 10.00
C PRO A 38 -13.28 18.72 10.06
N GLU A 39 -12.84 18.32 11.25
CA GLU A 39 -12.21 17.01 11.48
C GLU A 39 -13.16 15.84 11.23
N VAL A 40 -14.44 15.99 11.60
CA VAL A 40 -15.47 14.96 11.39
C VAL A 40 -15.75 14.81 9.89
N TRP A 41 -15.83 15.91 9.15
CA TRP A 41 -15.97 15.88 7.70
C TRP A 41 -14.80 15.19 7.02
N THR A 42 -13.60 15.50 7.46
CA THR A 42 -12.38 14.84 6.96
C THR A 42 -12.39 13.34 7.21
N ALA A 43 -12.79 12.92 8.41
CA ALA A 43 -12.91 11.50 8.76
C ALA A 43 -13.96 10.78 7.92
N ILE A 44 -15.14 11.38 7.73
CA ILE A 44 -16.21 10.83 6.88
C ILE A 44 -15.73 10.72 5.43
N ALA A 45 -15.09 11.76 4.89
CA ALA A 45 -14.56 11.75 3.53
C ALA A 45 -13.54 10.63 3.32
N LEU A 46 -12.61 10.46 4.26
CA LEU A 46 -11.62 9.39 4.20
C LEU A 46 -12.25 8.00 4.28
N LEU A 47 -13.26 7.81 5.14
CA LEU A 47 -14.00 6.56 5.23
C LEU A 47 -14.76 6.23 3.95
N VAL A 48 -15.43 7.23 3.35
CA VAL A 48 -16.15 7.05 2.08
C VAL A 48 -15.17 6.72 0.95
N LEU A 49 -14.04 7.43 0.86
CA LEU A 49 -13.00 7.15 -0.13
C LEU A 49 -12.43 5.74 0.06
N MET A 50 -12.11 5.36 1.29
CA MET A 50 -11.61 4.02 1.60
C MET A 50 -12.62 2.93 1.19
N ALA A 51 -13.90 3.11 1.51
CA ALA A 51 -14.96 2.19 1.12
C ALA A 51 -15.14 2.13 -0.41
N ALA A 52 -15.05 3.27 -1.09
CA ALA A 52 -15.13 3.36 -2.55
C ALA A 52 -13.95 2.61 -3.22
N PHE A 53 -12.72 2.81 -2.74
CA PHE A 53 -11.55 2.09 -3.25
C PHE A 53 -11.63 0.59 -2.98
N TRP A 54 -12.08 0.19 -1.78
CA TRP A 54 -12.28 -1.21 -1.45
C TRP A 54 -13.31 -1.88 -2.37
N LEU A 55 -14.44 -1.21 -2.61
CA LEU A 55 -15.49 -1.70 -3.51
C LEU A 55 -14.97 -1.78 -4.96
N LEU A 56 -14.32 -0.72 -5.43
CA LEU A 56 -13.76 -0.65 -6.78
C LEU A 56 -12.75 -1.76 -7.03
N MET A 57 -11.82 -1.99 -6.10
CA MET A 57 -10.84 -3.06 -6.21
C MET A 57 -11.48 -4.44 -6.13
N SER A 58 -12.45 -4.61 -5.25
CA SER A 58 -13.15 -5.88 -5.09
C SER A 58 -13.96 -6.26 -6.33
N LEU A 59 -14.58 -5.28 -7.00
CA LEU A 59 -15.27 -5.46 -8.26
C LEU A 59 -14.28 -5.70 -9.41
N PHE A 60 -13.22 -4.91 -9.48
CA PHE A 60 -12.17 -5.06 -10.49
C PHE A 60 -11.61 -6.50 -10.52
N PHE A 61 -11.29 -7.06 -9.36
CA PHE A 61 -10.76 -8.44 -9.29
C PHE A 61 -11.78 -9.53 -9.64
N LYS A 62 -13.05 -9.19 -9.84
CA LYS A 62 -14.07 -10.09 -10.39
C LYS A 62 -14.18 -10.01 -11.91
N THR A 63 -13.62 -8.99 -12.55
CA THR A 63 -13.58 -8.86 -14.01
C THR A 63 -12.59 -9.84 -14.64
N ASP A 64 -12.75 -10.10 -15.94
CA ASP A 64 -11.84 -10.98 -16.69
C ASP A 64 -10.39 -10.50 -16.64
N LEU A 65 -10.15 -9.18 -16.69
CA LEU A 65 -8.82 -8.58 -16.52
C LEU A 65 -8.26 -8.84 -15.13
N GLY A 66 -9.06 -8.67 -14.10
CA GLY A 66 -8.65 -8.95 -12.72
C GLY A 66 -8.33 -10.43 -12.49
N ILE A 67 -9.13 -11.33 -13.08
CA ILE A 67 -8.90 -12.77 -13.05
C ILE A 67 -7.60 -13.13 -13.80
N ALA A 68 -7.41 -12.58 -15.00
CA ALA A 68 -6.19 -12.79 -15.79
C ALA A 68 -4.93 -12.32 -15.04
N MET A 69 -4.98 -11.17 -14.38
CA MET A 69 -3.89 -10.67 -13.54
C MET A 69 -3.57 -11.62 -12.37
N ARG A 70 -4.60 -12.15 -11.72
CA ARG A 70 -4.42 -13.11 -10.60
C ARG A 70 -3.81 -14.42 -11.06
N ILE A 71 -4.25 -14.96 -12.19
CA ILE A 71 -3.69 -16.17 -12.80
C ILE A 71 -2.22 -15.93 -13.14
N THR A 72 -1.91 -14.78 -13.78
CA THR A 72 -0.55 -14.38 -14.13
C THR A 72 0.36 -14.31 -12.89
N GLY A 73 -0.12 -13.70 -11.79
CA GLY A 73 0.64 -13.59 -10.55
C GLY A 73 0.84 -14.94 -9.83
N ASN A 74 -0.11 -15.87 -9.97
CA ASN A 74 -0.08 -17.16 -9.30
C ASN A 74 0.76 -18.21 -10.06
N ASN A 75 0.60 -18.26 -11.37
CA ASN A 75 1.33 -19.18 -12.25
C ASN A 75 1.46 -18.58 -13.67
N PRO A 76 2.58 -17.89 -13.97
CA PRO A 76 2.79 -17.29 -15.29
C PRO A 76 2.80 -18.30 -16.43
N THR A 77 3.33 -19.50 -16.19
CA THR A 77 3.38 -20.58 -17.20
C THR A 77 1.99 -21.05 -17.58
N MET A 78 1.12 -21.24 -16.60
CA MET A 78 -0.28 -21.60 -16.83
C MET A 78 -1.04 -20.45 -17.53
N ALA A 79 -0.76 -19.20 -17.16
CA ALA A 79 -1.37 -18.05 -17.81
C ALA A 79 -1.04 -17.99 -19.30
N SER A 80 0.24 -18.16 -19.66
CA SER A 80 0.67 -18.18 -21.06
C SER A 80 0.11 -19.36 -21.85
N ALA A 81 0.00 -20.54 -21.24
CA ALA A 81 -0.63 -21.72 -21.85
C ALA A 81 -2.12 -21.49 -22.19
N ASN A 82 -2.81 -20.62 -21.43
CA ASN A 82 -4.20 -20.21 -21.69
C ASN A 82 -4.30 -18.95 -22.59
N GLY A 83 -3.22 -18.57 -23.29
CA GLY A 83 -3.23 -17.44 -24.22
C GLY A 83 -3.14 -16.06 -23.56
N ILE A 84 -2.95 -15.98 -22.25
CA ILE A 84 -2.83 -14.70 -21.54
C ILE A 84 -1.42 -14.16 -21.74
N ASN A 85 -1.30 -12.94 -22.24
CA ASN A 85 -0.03 -12.26 -22.39
C ASN A 85 0.47 -11.77 -21.02
N VAL A 86 1.37 -12.55 -20.41
CA VAL A 86 1.95 -12.30 -19.08
C VAL A 86 2.62 -10.92 -18.99
N GLY A 87 3.36 -10.52 -20.05
CA GLY A 87 4.04 -9.23 -20.07
C GLY A 87 3.06 -8.05 -19.98
N ARG A 88 2.00 -8.07 -20.79
CA ARG A 88 0.96 -7.02 -20.76
C ARG A 88 0.24 -6.96 -19.43
N MET A 89 -0.10 -8.12 -18.84
CA MET A 89 -0.77 -8.17 -17.53
C MET A 89 0.12 -7.65 -16.41
N THR A 90 1.42 -7.94 -16.46
CA THR A 90 2.38 -7.41 -15.48
C THR A 90 2.52 -5.89 -15.60
N ILE A 91 2.69 -5.35 -16.81
CA ILE A 91 2.78 -3.90 -17.03
C ILE A 91 1.51 -3.21 -16.54
N PHE A 92 0.34 -3.74 -16.90
CA PHE A 92 -0.94 -3.18 -16.48
C PHE A 92 -1.10 -3.20 -14.96
N GLY A 93 -0.72 -4.30 -14.29
CA GLY A 93 -0.76 -4.41 -12.83
C GLY A 93 0.15 -3.41 -12.14
N VAL A 94 1.37 -3.24 -12.62
CA VAL A 94 2.32 -2.26 -12.08
C VAL A 94 1.83 -0.83 -12.32
N ALA A 95 1.28 -0.53 -13.50
CA ALA A 95 0.71 0.77 -13.82
C ALA A 95 -0.47 1.11 -12.89
N LEU A 96 -1.39 0.16 -12.69
CA LEU A 96 -2.52 0.32 -11.78
C LEU A 96 -2.05 0.58 -10.35
N ALA A 97 -1.10 -0.21 -9.85
CA ALA A 97 -0.54 -0.05 -8.51
C ALA A 97 0.09 1.33 -8.31
N ASN A 98 0.91 1.79 -9.27
CA ASN A 98 1.51 3.12 -9.21
C ASN A 98 0.46 4.25 -9.31
N GLY A 99 -0.61 4.04 -10.09
CA GLY A 99 -1.75 4.97 -10.12
C GLY A 99 -2.38 5.16 -8.74
N PHE A 100 -2.62 4.07 -8.00
CA PHE A 100 -3.14 4.15 -6.63
C PHE A 100 -2.17 4.80 -5.65
N VAL A 101 -0.87 4.54 -5.79
CA VAL A 101 0.16 5.22 -4.98
C VAL A 101 0.12 6.73 -5.22
N GLY A 102 -0.02 7.17 -6.48
CA GLY A 102 -0.15 8.59 -6.82
C GLY A 102 -1.38 9.24 -6.17
N VAL A 103 -2.54 8.61 -6.28
CA VAL A 103 -3.78 9.10 -5.64
C VAL A 103 -3.65 9.13 -4.13
N SER A 104 -3.09 8.09 -3.52
CA SER A 104 -2.84 8.04 -2.07
C SER A 104 -1.91 9.15 -1.61
N GLY A 105 -0.81 9.40 -2.35
CA GLY A 105 0.12 10.49 -2.06
C GLY A 105 -0.54 11.87 -2.12
N ALA A 106 -1.39 12.10 -3.13
CA ALA A 106 -2.14 13.34 -3.25
C ALA A 106 -3.13 13.57 -2.09
N LEU A 107 -3.83 12.50 -1.64
CA LEU A 107 -4.74 12.57 -0.49
C LEU A 107 -3.99 12.85 0.82
N VAL A 108 -2.84 12.21 1.01
CA VAL A 108 -2.00 12.42 2.21
C VAL A 108 -1.46 13.84 2.23
N ALA A 109 -0.97 14.37 1.10
CA ALA A 109 -0.49 15.75 1.01
C ALA A 109 -1.60 16.78 1.34
N GLN A 110 -2.81 16.55 0.84
CA GLN A 110 -3.96 17.41 1.16
C GLN A 110 -4.37 17.31 2.62
N TYR A 111 -4.32 16.12 3.23
CA TYR A 111 -4.63 15.91 4.64
C TYR A 111 -3.60 16.56 5.56
N GLN A 112 -2.31 16.46 5.24
CA GLN A 112 -1.23 17.04 6.03
C GLN A 112 -1.09 18.56 5.80
N GLY A 113 -1.63 19.08 4.71
CA GLY A 113 -1.51 20.50 4.35
C GLY A 113 -0.15 20.90 3.76
N PHE A 114 0.69 19.92 3.42
CA PHE A 114 1.95 20.13 2.73
C PHE A 114 2.34 18.91 1.90
N ALA A 115 3.11 19.13 0.84
CA ALA A 115 3.72 18.08 0.03
C ALA A 115 5.24 18.11 0.23
N ASP A 116 5.82 17.01 0.69
CA ASP A 116 7.25 16.86 0.87
C ASP A 116 7.79 15.74 -0.04
N ILE A 117 8.95 15.96 -0.63
CA ILE A 117 9.56 15.02 -1.57
C ILE A 117 9.96 13.68 -0.89
N GLY A 118 10.20 13.72 0.42
CA GLY A 118 10.57 12.56 1.23
C GLY A 118 9.40 11.76 1.80
N MET A 119 8.15 12.22 1.62
CA MET A 119 6.94 11.58 2.17
C MET A 119 6.82 10.08 1.85
N GLY A 120 7.26 9.67 0.66
CA GLY A 120 7.20 8.30 0.19
C GLY A 120 8.27 7.37 0.78
N ILE A 121 9.29 7.93 1.46
CA ILE A 121 10.40 7.13 1.98
C ILE A 121 9.91 6.27 3.14
N GLY A 122 10.04 4.95 3.00
CA GLY A 122 9.59 3.98 4.01
C GLY A 122 8.14 3.52 3.86
N THR A 123 7.29 4.19 3.07
CA THR A 123 5.88 3.79 2.89
C THR A 123 5.73 2.40 2.28
N VAL A 124 6.66 1.99 1.42
CA VAL A 124 6.68 0.64 0.83
C VAL A 124 6.86 -0.42 1.92
N VAL A 125 7.76 -0.17 2.89
CA VAL A 125 8.02 -1.09 4.01
C VAL A 125 6.79 -1.19 4.91
N ILE A 126 6.17 -0.05 5.23
CA ILE A 126 4.93 0.02 6.02
C ILE A 126 3.78 -0.71 5.29
N GLY A 127 3.65 -0.49 3.99
CA GLY A 127 2.64 -1.15 3.18
C GLY A 127 2.81 -2.67 3.15
N LEU A 128 4.04 -3.15 3.00
CA LEU A 128 4.35 -4.58 3.03
C LEU A 128 4.03 -5.20 4.40
N ALA A 129 4.36 -4.51 5.49
CA ALA A 129 4.01 -4.93 6.83
C ALA A 129 2.49 -5.01 7.03
N ALA A 130 1.76 -4.00 6.59
CA ALA A 130 0.30 -3.97 6.66
C ALA A 130 -0.34 -5.14 5.92
N VAL A 131 0.15 -5.49 4.72
CA VAL A 131 -0.33 -6.65 3.96
C VAL A 131 -0.07 -7.94 4.72
N ILE A 132 1.14 -8.15 5.25
CA ILE A 132 1.51 -9.38 5.98
C ILE A 132 0.67 -9.53 7.26
N ILE A 133 0.50 -8.44 8.03
CA ILE A 133 -0.35 -8.45 9.23
C ILE A 133 -1.80 -8.76 8.85
N GLY A 134 -2.32 -8.09 7.83
CA GLY A 134 -3.69 -8.30 7.37
C GLY A 134 -3.96 -9.73 6.93
N GLU A 135 -3.08 -10.32 6.13
CA GLU A 135 -3.19 -11.72 5.70
C GLU A 135 -3.03 -12.73 6.84
N SER A 136 -2.27 -12.36 7.89
CA SER A 136 -2.11 -13.21 9.08
C SER A 136 -3.37 -13.24 9.94
N VAL A 137 -4.08 -12.11 10.03
CA VAL A 137 -5.30 -11.96 10.84
C VAL A 137 -6.51 -12.55 10.11
N LEU A 138 -6.65 -12.26 8.82
CA LEU A 138 -7.78 -12.73 8.00
C LEU A 138 -7.32 -13.79 7.00
N LYS A 139 -7.25 -15.03 7.43
CA LYS A 139 -7.02 -16.19 6.54
C LYS A 139 -8.28 -16.49 5.75
N THR A 140 -8.45 -15.87 4.59
CA THR A 140 -9.64 -16.08 3.76
C THR A 140 -9.30 -16.35 2.31
N ASN A 141 -10.15 -17.15 1.66
CA ASN A 141 -10.04 -17.44 0.22
C ASN A 141 -10.80 -16.43 -0.67
N SER A 142 -11.69 -15.63 -0.06
CA SER A 142 -12.45 -14.61 -0.78
C SER A 142 -11.58 -13.40 -1.12
N MET A 143 -11.61 -12.94 -2.38
CA MET A 143 -10.89 -11.73 -2.79
C MET A 143 -11.38 -10.48 -2.08
N PHE A 144 -12.68 -10.39 -1.87
CA PHE A 144 -13.30 -9.27 -1.17
C PHE A 144 -12.73 -9.10 0.25
N ALA A 145 -12.64 -10.20 0.98
CA ALA A 145 -12.07 -10.20 2.32
C ALA A 145 -10.52 -10.06 2.31
N ARG A 146 -9.85 -10.47 1.23
CA ARG A 146 -8.40 -10.26 1.09
C ARG A 146 -8.04 -8.79 0.88
N VAL A 147 -8.83 -8.03 0.12
CA VAL A 147 -8.65 -6.58 0.01
C VAL A 147 -8.97 -5.89 1.35
N LEU A 148 -10.01 -6.35 2.06
CA LEU A 148 -10.34 -5.86 3.40
C LEU A 148 -9.22 -6.14 4.42
N SER A 149 -8.54 -7.29 4.31
CA SER A 149 -7.46 -7.66 5.22
C SER A 149 -6.30 -6.65 5.19
N VAL A 150 -5.98 -6.09 4.03
CA VAL A 150 -4.93 -5.05 3.90
C VAL A 150 -5.32 -3.78 4.67
N ILE A 151 -6.59 -3.40 4.61
CA ILE A 151 -7.11 -2.24 5.36
C ILE A 151 -7.00 -2.48 6.86
N ILE A 152 -7.45 -3.64 7.34
CA ILE A 152 -7.35 -4.03 8.74
C ILE A 152 -5.90 -4.10 9.19
N GLY A 153 -5.01 -4.68 8.38
CA GLY A 153 -3.59 -4.74 8.67
C GLY A 153 -2.94 -3.35 8.80
N SER A 154 -3.34 -2.40 7.95
CA SER A 154 -2.86 -1.02 8.05
C SER A 154 -3.33 -0.31 9.32
N ILE A 155 -4.56 -0.56 9.75
CA ILE A 155 -5.10 -0.03 11.02
C ILE A 155 -4.34 -0.62 12.20
N ILE A 156 -4.16 -1.93 12.24
CA ILE A 156 -3.41 -2.61 13.31
C ILE A 156 -1.98 -2.06 13.37
N PHE A 157 -1.31 -1.93 12.23
CA PHE A 157 0.04 -1.38 12.18
C PHE A 157 0.11 0.06 12.75
N ARG A 158 -0.87 0.90 12.40
CA ARG A 158 -0.97 2.26 12.93
C ARG A 158 -1.25 2.30 14.44
N LEU A 159 -2.13 1.41 14.92
CA LEU A 159 -2.40 1.28 16.37
C LEU A 159 -1.14 0.85 17.13
N MET A 160 -0.34 -0.08 16.59
CA MET A 160 0.93 -0.47 17.20
C MET A 160 1.89 0.71 17.35
N ILE A 161 2.00 1.56 16.31
CA ILE A 161 2.81 2.79 16.39
C ILE A 161 2.25 3.76 17.42
N ALA A 162 0.93 3.96 17.47
CA ALA A 162 0.29 4.85 18.42
C ALA A 162 0.52 4.40 19.88
N VAL A 163 0.42 3.11 20.15
CA VAL A 163 0.70 2.54 21.47
C VAL A 163 2.18 2.74 21.85
N ALA A 164 3.10 2.54 20.91
CA ALA A 164 4.51 2.75 21.17
C ALA A 164 4.84 4.20 21.56
N LEU A 165 4.21 5.17 20.88
CA LEU A 165 4.32 6.60 21.23
C LEU A 165 3.68 6.90 22.58
N TYR A 166 2.54 6.28 22.90
CA TYR A 166 1.87 6.47 24.18
C TYR A 166 2.69 5.97 25.36
N VAL A 167 3.46 4.89 25.17
CA VAL A 167 4.40 4.36 26.18
C VAL A 167 5.62 5.27 26.38
N GLY A 168 5.75 6.35 25.61
CA GLY A 168 6.79 7.37 25.77
C GLY A 168 8.04 7.13 24.93
N MET A 169 7.95 6.36 23.85
CA MET A 169 9.08 6.21 22.92
C MET A 169 9.33 7.50 22.16
N ASN A 170 10.61 7.82 21.96
CA ASN A 170 11.00 8.98 21.16
C ASN A 170 10.56 8.84 19.70
N PRO A 171 9.99 9.88 19.07
CA PRO A 171 9.64 9.87 17.65
C PRO A 171 10.80 9.54 16.71
N ILE A 172 12.05 9.79 17.15
CA ILE A 172 13.26 9.47 16.39
C ILE A 172 13.42 7.95 16.21
N ASP A 173 13.03 7.18 17.23
CA ASP A 173 13.16 5.72 17.27
C ASP A 173 12.04 5.00 16.50
N LEU A 174 11.02 5.74 15.99
CA LEU A 174 9.92 5.16 15.22
C LEU A 174 10.39 4.40 13.98
N LYS A 175 11.46 4.85 13.32
CA LYS A 175 12.02 4.15 12.15
C LYS A 175 12.61 2.80 12.54
N LEU A 176 13.30 2.74 13.67
CA LEU A 176 13.84 1.50 14.22
C LEU A 176 12.71 0.57 14.67
N LEU A 177 11.73 1.12 15.36
CA LEU A 177 10.53 0.39 15.80
C LEU A 177 9.75 -0.20 14.62
N THR A 178 9.51 0.58 13.58
CA THR A 178 8.82 0.09 12.38
C THR A 178 9.59 -1.03 11.71
N ALA A 179 10.91 -0.93 11.60
CA ALA A 179 11.76 -2.00 11.07
C ALA A 179 11.70 -3.27 11.94
N ALA A 180 11.73 -3.12 13.28
CA ALA A 180 11.59 -4.23 14.21
C ALA A 180 10.23 -4.91 14.11
N PHE A 181 9.13 -4.15 13.98
CA PHE A 181 7.79 -4.70 13.77
C PHE A 181 7.66 -5.46 12.45
N VAL A 182 8.22 -4.91 11.37
CA VAL A 182 8.25 -5.62 10.07
C VAL A 182 9.00 -6.93 10.19
N PHE A 183 10.16 -6.93 10.84
CA PHE A 183 10.94 -8.14 11.07
C PHE A 183 10.16 -9.16 11.92
N LEU A 184 9.55 -8.73 13.02
CA LEU A 184 8.72 -9.58 13.89
C LEU A 184 7.54 -10.18 13.12
N THR A 185 6.82 -9.38 12.33
CA THR A 185 5.69 -9.88 11.54
C THR A 185 6.12 -10.91 10.50
N LEU A 186 7.28 -10.73 9.86
CA LEU A 186 7.85 -11.71 8.95
C LEU A 186 8.21 -13.03 9.65
N VAL A 187 8.82 -12.95 10.83
CA VAL A 187 9.19 -14.13 11.63
C VAL A 187 7.94 -14.87 12.10
N VAL A 188 6.97 -14.15 12.66
CA VAL A 188 5.70 -14.73 13.13
C VAL A 188 4.90 -15.32 11.96
N SER A 189 4.81 -14.63 10.83
CA SER A 189 4.14 -15.13 9.63
C SER A 189 4.78 -16.42 9.13
N LYS A 190 6.10 -16.55 9.23
CA LYS A 190 6.82 -17.77 8.88
C LYS A 190 6.55 -18.92 9.88
N SER A 191 6.44 -18.62 11.17
CA SER A 191 6.18 -19.60 12.24
C SER A 191 4.73 -20.09 12.23
N VAL A 192 3.76 -19.20 12.02
CA VAL A 192 2.31 -19.51 12.06
C VAL A 192 1.79 -20.01 10.72
N GLY A 193 2.42 -19.60 9.62
CA GLY A 193 2.06 -19.98 8.24
C GLY A 193 2.76 -21.23 7.74
N GLY A 194 3.04 -22.24 8.57
CA GLY A 194 3.67 -23.50 8.20
C GLY A 194 3.29 -24.00 6.79
N GLY A 195 4.01 -23.51 5.82
CA GLY A 195 4.42 -24.27 4.63
C GLY A 195 3.52 -24.32 3.48
N LYS A 196 2.91 -23.54 2.76
CA LYS A 196 2.60 -23.86 1.32
C LYS A 196 2.61 -22.68 0.33
N GLY A 197 2.41 -21.44 0.76
CA GLY A 197 2.38 -20.29 -0.17
C GLY A 197 3.72 -19.54 -0.29
N GLN A 198 4.38 -19.27 0.83
CA GLN A 198 5.63 -18.49 0.85
C GLN A 198 6.87 -19.24 0.37
N SER A 199 6.89 -20.59 0.50
CA SER A 199 7.95 -21.44 -0.05
C SER A 199 8.08 -21.29 -1.58
N LYS A 200 6.99 -20.99 -2.29
CA LYS A 200 7.03 -20.75 -3.74
C LYS A 200 7.60 -19.39 -4.09
N ALA A 201 7.22 -18.32 -3.39
CA ALA A 201 7.74 -16.99 -3.63
C ALA A 201 9.24 -16.86 -3.27
N MET A 202 9.66 -17.45 -2.13
CA MET A 202 11.09 -17.51 -1.80
C MET A 202 11.90 -18.41 -2.73
N ARG A 203 11.35 -19.52 -3.22
CA ARG A 203 12.01 -20.35 -4.24
C ARG A 203 12.13 -19.63 -5.58
N GLN A 204 11.17 -18.79 -5.96
CA GLN A 204 11.27 -17.98 -7.16
C GLN A 204 12.35 -16.88 -7.01
N VAL A 205 12.41 -16.21 -5.87
CA VAL A 205 13.47 -15.22 -5.59
C VAL A 205 14.84 -15.89 -5.47
N ALA A 206 14.95 -17.02 -4.79
CA ALA A 206 16.19 -17.79 -4.70
C ALA A 206 16.61 -18.35 -6.07
N GLY A 207 15.66 -18.82 -6.88
CA GLY A 207 15.89 -19.28 -8.25
C GLY A 207 16.40 -18.18 -9.19
N PHE A 208 15.95 -16.93 -8.97
CA PHE A 208 16.45 -15.79 -9.73
C PHE A 208 17.93 -15.46 -9.42
N PHE A 209 18.35 -15.68 -8.17
CA PHE A 209 19.75 -15.47 -7.76
C PHE A 209 20.67 -16.65 -8.09
N THR A 210 20.13 -17.89 -8.17
CA THR A 210 20.94 -19.09 -8.50
C THR A 210 21.08 -19.34 -10.00
N ASN A 211 20.21 -18.80 -10.85
CA ASN A 211 20.27 -18.94 -12.30
C ASN A 211 21.23 -17.96 -13.01
N LYS A 212 22.20 -17.40 -12.28
CA LYS A 212 23.27 -16.55 -12.80
C LYS A 212 24.52 -17.38 -13.20
N LYS A 213 24.34 -18.61 -13.64
CA LYS A 213 25.37 -19.43 -14.27
C LYS A 213 24.96 -19.83 -15.68
N LEU A 214 24.84 -18.87 -16.57
CA LEU A 214 24.89 -19.09 -18.03
C LEU A 214 25.27 -17.77 -18.70
N TRP A 215 26.54 -17.41 -18.59
CA TRP A 215 27.36 -16.68 -19.59
C TRP A 215 28.80 -17.14 -19.44
#